data_28eb05ae734efab98ff338152584af1a
#
_entry.id   28eb05ae734efab98ff338152584af1a
#
_cell.length_a   1.000
_cell.length_b   1.000
_cell.length_c   1.000
_cell.angle_alpha   90.00
_cell.angle_beta   90.00
_cell.angle_gamma   90.00
#
_symmetry.space_group_name_H-M   'P 1'
#
loop_
_entity.id
_entity.type
_entity.pdbx_description
1 polymer ?
#
loop_
_entity_poly.entity_id
_entity_poly.type
_entity_poly.pdbx_seq_one_letter_code
_entity_poly.pdbx_strand_id
1 'polypeptide(L)'
;MKYRFALLLLVFAVVLNGQSAPKVLIPHESWTCGMPDGIPAPETGSLVFELEMKFDKVLEVGKTPFGERKVIVGQEGTLSGPKLTGTVMAGALDFELKLSNGTIEIEQVLVLKTSDGRYVYVRNAGTGTDANDVRVVMDFEAPNAAPSAWLNSGKYVARRAVNAATKTFTMRVYDVSSVSLPAGSANVTRIGKPAGAANQPWDYRKAAATEKQGEVLITETVTLSPSQSVGASKRGNRNIIPITGGELSGRIPGKVLFGGADYQNLSGPPAIDARYLWQANNGDIIIVRNTGSGRLIPTFEVRVDSPYAYLNKGLYMSSPPGMRPGGVGITMYESNP
;
A
#
# COMPACT_ATOMS: atom_id res chain seq x y z
N MET A 1 -40.98 -42.28 -62.29
CA MET A 1 -40.01 -42.17 -61.17
C MET A 1 -39.56 -40.71 -61.06
N LYS A 2 -40.02 -40.02 -60.00
CA LYS A 2 -39.69 -38.60 -59.71
C LYS A 2 -38.76 -38.57 -58.48
N TYR A 3 -37.49 -38.26 -58.68
CA TYR A 3 -36.53 -38.04 -57.61
C TYR A 3 -36.66 -36.62 -57.07
N ARG A 4 -37.01 -36.48 -55.77
CA ARG A 4 -36.94 -35.24 -55.03
C ARG A 4 -35.58 -35.15 -54.35
N PHE A 5 -34.75 -34.19 -54.77
CA PHE A 5 -33.55 -33.82 -54.05
C PHE A 5 -33.96 -32.90 -52.87
N ALA A 6 -33.68 -33.32 -51.64
CA ALA A 6 -33.78 -32.48 -50.46
C ALA A 6 -32.43 -31.82 -50.25
N LEU A 7 -32.43 -30.48 -50.37
CA LEU A 7 -31.27 -29.65 -50.07
C LEU A 7 -31.21 -29.40 -48.54
N LEU A 8 -30.20 -30.00 -47.88
CA LEU A 8 -29.96 -29.77 -46.47
C LEU A 8 -29.11 -28.50 -46.29
N LEU A 9 -29.74 -27.40 -45.84
CA LEU A 9 -29.02 -26.19 -45.44
C LEU A 9 -28.42 -26.40 -44.05
N LEU A 10 -27.09 -26.54 -43.98
CA LEU A 10 -26.32 -26.49 -42.73
C LEU A 10 -26.13 -25.00 -42.36
N VAL A 11 -26.87 -24.56 -41.33
CA VAL A 11 -26.65 -23.26 -40.72
C VAL A 11 -25.48 -23.38 -39.74
N PHE A 12 -24.33 -22.90 -40.11
CA PHE A 12 -23.21 -22.69 -39.16
C PHE A 12 -23.55 -21.48 -38.25
N ALA A 13 -23.92 -21.76 -37.01
CA ALA A 13 -23.98 -20.75 -35.98
C ALA A 13 -22.52 -20.37 -35.59
N VAL A 14 -22.03 -19.25 -36.09
CA VAL A 14 -20.79 -18.64 -35.60
C VAL A 14 -21.09 -18.10 -34.21
N VAL A 15 -20.65 -18.82 -33.18
CA VAL A 15 -20.62 -18.30 -31.81
C VAL A 15 -19.52 -17.24 -31.77
N LEU A 16 -19.90 -15.99 -31.99
CA LEU A 16 -19.08 -14.84 -31.67
C LEU A 16 -18.89 -14.85 -30.14
N ASN A 17 -17.78 -15.39 -29.67
CA ASN A 17 -17.31 -15.12 -28.33
C ASN A 17 -17.03 -13.64 -28.25
N GLY A 18 -18.01 -12.87 -27.80
CA GLY A 18 -17.85 -11.47 -27.49
C GLY A 18 -16.88 -11.34 -26.32
N GLN A 19 -15.60 -11.22 -26.60
CA GLN A 19 -14.65 -10.75 -25.61
C GLN A 19 -15.12 -9.36 -25.19
N SER A 20 -15.62 -9.25 -23.95
CA SER A 20 -15.91 -7.94 -23.39
C SER A 20 -14.64 -7.10 -23.43
N ALA A 21 -14.78 -5.86 -23.91
CA ALA A 21 -13.65 -4.92 -23.92
C ALA A 21 -12.97 -4.89 -22.54
N PRO A 22 -11.62 -4.83 -22.49
CA PRO A 22 -10.91 -4.87 -21.22
C PRO A 22 -11.37 -3.70 -20.33
N LYS A 23 -11.82 -4.04 -19.14
CA LYS A 23 -12.31 -3.10 -18.16
C LYS A 23 -11.18 -2.19 -17.66
N VAL A 24 -11.37 -0.88 -17.63
CA VAL A 24 -10.45 0.09 -17.05
C VAL A 24 -10.98 0.53 -15.68
N LEU A 25 -10.13 0.48 -14.65
CA LEU A 25 -10.45 0.98 -13.30
C LEU A 25 -9.91 2.40 -13.15
N ILE A 26 -10.72 3.30 -12.59
CA ILE A 26 -10.31 4.67 -12.27
C ILE A 26 -9.89 4.73 -10.81
N PRO A 27 -8.64 5.15 -10.51
CA PRO A 27 -8.18 5.32 -9.12
C PRO A 27 -8.93 6.48 -8.43
N HIS A 28 -8.93 6.47 -7.11
CA HIS A 28 -9.49 7.57 -6.32
C HIS A 28 -8.74 8.88 -6.64
N GLU A 29 -9.46 10.01 -6.70
CA GLU A 29 -8.87 11.31 -7.09
C GLU A 29 -7.75 11.79 -6.17
N SER A 30 -7.86 11.53 -4.86
CA SER A 30 -6.80 11.83 -3.88
C SER A 30 -5.61 10.87 -3.98
N TRP A 31 -5.71 9.86 -4.83
CA TRP A 31 -4.67 8.86 -5.07
C TRP A 31 -4.61 8.49 -6.55
N THR A 32 -3.89 9.28 -7.31
CA THR A 32 -3.83 9.12 -8.77
C THR A 32 -3.09 7.86 -9.22
N CYS A 33 -2.29 7.25 -8.35
CA CYS A 33 -1.47 6.08 -8.68
C CYS A 33 -0.56 6.29 -9.91
N GLY A 34 -0.34 7.55 -10.33
CA GLY A 34 0.34 7.83 -11.59
C GLY A 34 -0.44 7.46 -12.87
N MET A 35 -1.70 7.03 -12.74
CA MET A 35 -2.59 6.65 -13.84
C MET A 35 -3.98 7.30 -13.67
N PRO A 36 -4.09 8.63 -13.74
CA PRO A 36 -5.34 9.34 -13.49
C PRO A 36 -6.45 8.98 -14.47
N ASP A 37 -6.10 8.61 -15.70
CA ASP A 37 -7.04 8.27 -16.78
C ASP A 37 -7.58 6.83 -16.67
N GLY A 38 -7.05 6.06 -15.74
CA GLY A 38 -7.46 4.69 -15.46
C GLY A 38 -6.32 3.68 -15.44
N ILE A 39 -6.62 2.52 -14.87
CA ILE A 39 -5.68 1.40 -14.72
C ILE A 39 -6.12 0.27 -15.66
N PRO A 40 -5.32 -0.07 -16.69
CA PRO A 40 -5.65 -1.16 -17.62
C PRO A 40 -5.66 -2.52 -16.91
N ALA A 41 -6.23 -3.53 -17.55
CA ALA A 41 -6.01 -4.91 -17.12
C ALA A 41 -4.51 -5.24 -17.24
N PRO A 42 -3.86 -5.75 -16.19
CA PRO A 42 -2.42 -5.94 -16.18
C PRO A 42 -1.94 -6.81 -17.35
N GLU A 43 -2.70 -7.86 -17.67
CA GLU A 43 -2.38 -8.86 -18.68
C GLU A 43 -2.37 -8.33 -20.13
N THR A 44 -2.79 -7.07 -20.33
CA THR A 44 -2.65 -6.37 -21.62
C THR A 44 -1.22 -5.88 -21.87
N GLY A 45 -0.41 -5.82 -20.81
CA GLY A 45 1.02 -5.51 -20.86
C GLY A 45 1.90 -6.74 -20.97
N SER A 46 3.20 -6.53 -20.80
CA SER A 46 4.21 -7.60 -20.80
C SER A 46 4.61 -7.98 -19.39
N LEU A 47 4.58 -9.28 -19.05
CA LEU A 47 5.00 -9.76 -17.74
C LEU A 47 6.45 -9.36 -17.44
N VAL A 48 6.66 -8.77 -16.27
CA VAL A 48 7.97 -8.33 -15.78
C VAL A 48 8.51 -9.31 -14.75
N PHE A 49 7.71 -9.57 -13.70
CA PHE A 49 8.00 -10.53 -12.65
C PHE A 49 6.73 -10.90 -11.88
N GLU A 50 6.84 -11.96 -11.10
CA GLU A 50 5.88 -12.34 -10.06
C GLU A 50 6.55 -12.20 -8.70
N LEU A 51 5.81 -11.73 -7.71
CA LEU A 51 6.20 -11.83 -6.31
C LEU A 51 5.22 -12.73 -5.57
N GLU A 52 5.76 -13.53 -4.67
CA GLU A 52 4.99 -14.32 -3.73
C GLU A 52 5.57 -14.15 -2.34
N MET A 53 4.72 -13.85 -1.36
CA MET A 53 5.10 -13.82 0.05
C MET A 53 4.05 -14.52 0.91
N LYS A 54 4.48 -15.02 2.05
CA LYS A 54 3.60 -15.59 3.07
C LYS A 54 3.17 -14.50 4.04
N PHE A 55 2.09 -14.74 4.77
CA PHE A 55 1.67 -13.95 5.90
C PHE A 55 1.07 -14.86 6.99
N ASP A 56 1.10 -14.43 8.24
CA ASP A 56 0.58 -15.25 9.34
C ASP A 56 -0.94 -15.19 9.43
N LYS A 57 -1.47 -13.97 9.37
CA LYS A 57 -2.91 -13.68 9.43
C LYS A 57 -3.22 -12.35 8.79
N VAL A 58 -4.46 -12.17 8.37
CA VAL A 58 -5.02 -10.86 8.06
C VAL A 58 -5.34 -10.17 9.38
N LEU A 59 -4.86 -8.95 9.57
CA LEU A 59 -5.19 -8.11 10.71
C LEU A 59 -6.46 -7.34 10.38
N GLU A 60 -7.54 -7.70 11.05
CA GLU A 60 -8.82 -6.99 10.92
C GLU A 60 -8.79 -5.74 11.80
N VAL A 61 -8.68 -4.58 11.19
CA VAL A 61 -8.85 -3.30 11.91
C VAL A 61 -10.33 -3.05 12.18
N GLY A 62 -11.19 -3.50 11.25
CA GLY A 62 -12.63 -3.36 11.30
C GLY A 62 -13.14 -2.08 10.62
N LYS A 63 -14.35 -1.66 10.99
CA LYS A 63 -14.97 -0.46 10.42
C LYS A 63 -14.30 0.80 10.94
N THR A 64 -13.62 1.52 10.06
CA THR A 64 -12.99 2.82 10.31
C THR A 64 -13.86 3.95 9.75
N PRO A 65 -13.52 5.24 9.97
CA PRO A 65 -14.23 6.36 9.34
C PRO A 65 -14.22 6.30 7.79
N PHE A 66 -13.28 5.56 7.20
CA PHE A 66 -13.09 5.49 5.75
C PHE A 66 -13.79 4.28 5.11
N GLY A 67 -14.02 3.20 5.87
CA GLY A 67 -14.60 1.95 5.40
C GLY A 67 -14.10 0.75 6.22
N GLU A 68 -14.33 -0.46 5.72
CA GLU A 68 -13.81 -1.68 6.32
C GLU A 68 -12.31 -1.82 6.01
N ARG A 69 -11.50 -1.88 7.04
CA ARG A 69 -10.04 -1.87 6.95
C ARG A 69 -9.42 -3.18 7.37
N LYS A 70 -8.49 -3.67 6.55
CA LYS A 70 -7.65 -4.84 6.83
C LYS A 70 -6.20 -4.53 6.53
N VAL A 71 -5.29 -5.24 7.19
CA VAL A 71 -3.86 -5.14 6.91
C VAL A 71 -3.24 -6.54 6.84
N ILE A 72 -2.43 -6.76 5.82
CA ILE A 72 -1.56 -7.94 5.72
C ILE A 72 -0.13 -7.49 5.99
N VAL A 73 0.56 -8.21 6.87
CA VAL A 73 1.99 -8.06 7.10
C VAL A 73 2.70 -9.22 6.42
N GLY A 74 3.45 -8.91 5.36
CA GLY A 74 4.17 -9.91 4.58
C GLY A 74 5.41 -10.41 5.31
N GLN A 75 5.62 -11.73 5.23
CA GLN A 75 6.89 -12.35 5.56
C GLN A 75 7.86 -12.24 4.36
N GLU A 76 9.07 -12.73 4.52
CA GLU A 76 9.99 -12.83 3.40
C GLU A 76 9.39 -13.66 2.25
N GLY A 77 9.64 -13.22 1.02
CA GLY A 77 9.06 -13.84 -0.16
C GLY A 77 10.02 -13.94 -1.32
N THR A 78 9.53 -14.50 -2.42
CA THR A 78 10.28 -14.69 -3.66
C THR A 78 9.89 -13.65 -4.70
N LEU A 79 10.85 -13.33 -5.54
CA LEU A 79 10.70 -12.48 -6.72
C LEU A 79 11.25 -13.26 -7.92
N SER A 80 10.39 -13.62 -8.87
CA SER A 80 10.76 -14.42 -10.04
C SER A 80 10.14 -13.87 -11.32
N GLY A 81 10.88 -13.89 -12.43
CA GLY A 81 10.32 -13.47 -13.71
C GLY A 81 11.36 -13.22 -14.79
N PRO A 82 10.88 -12.86 -15.98
CA PRO A 82 11.75 -12.72 -17.14
C PRO A 82 12.71 -11.51 -17.05
N LYS A 83 12.36 -10.46 -16.26
CA LYS A 83 13.15 -9.24 -16.19
C LYS A 83 13.74 -8.96 -14.80
N LEU A 84 13.23 -9.60 -13.74
CA LEU A 84 13.69 -9.35 -12.38
C LEU A 84 13.54 -10.61 -11.52
N THR A 85 14.59 -10.90 -10.73
CA THR A 85 14.63 -11.97 -9.74
C THR A 85 15.20 -11.46 -8.43
N GLY A 86 14.86 -12.14 -7.32
CA GLY A 86 15.34 -11.75 -5.99
C GLY A 86 14.41 -12.18 -4.88
N THR A 87 14.29 -11.37 -3.84
CA THR A 87 13.43 -11.60 -2.68
C THR A 87 12.58 -10.38 -2.36
N VAL A 88 11.40 -10.60 -1.77
CA VAL A 88 10.63 -9.57 -1.08
C VAL A 88 11.05 -9.59 0.37
N MET A 89 11.44 -8.45 0.91
CA MET A 89 11.87 -8.35 2.30
C MET A 89 10.67 -8.47 3.24
N ALA A 90 10.88 -9.13 4.37
CA ALA A 90 9.85 -9.25 5.41
C ALA A 90 9.45 -7.87 5.97
N GLY A 91 8.19 -7.73 6.40
CA GLY A 91 7.65 -6.49 6.93
C GLY A 91 6.87 -5.64 5.91
N ALA A 92 6.66 -6.15 4.70
CA ALA A 92 5.78 -5.50 3.73
C ALA A 92 4.38 -5.25 4.33
N LEU A 93 3.80 -4.09 4.07
CA LEU A 93 2.44 -3.76 4.51
C LEU A 93 1.51 -3.62 3.29
N ASP A 94 0.40 -4.34 3.34
CA ASP A 94 -0.71 -4.23 2.40
C ASP A 94 -1.94 -3.76 3.17
N PHE A 95 -2.36 -2.53 2.92
CA PHE A 95 -3.54 -1.93 3.53
C PHE A 95 -4.72 -2.04 2.55
N GLU A 96 -5.71 -2.82 2.90
CA GLU A 96 -6.95 -2.94 2.15
C GLU A 96 -8.06 -2.11 2.80
N LEU A 97 -8.72 -1.28 2.02
CA LEU A 97 -9.90 -0.51 2.42
C LEU A 97 -11.06 -0.87 1.50
N LYS A 98 -12.12 -1.43 2.07
CA LYS A 98 -13.37 -1.66 1.35
C LYS A 98 -14.35 -0.53 1.66
N LEU A 99 -14.70 0.22 0.62
CA LEU A 99 -15.63 1.33 0.68
C LEU A 99 -17.08 0.85 0.72
N SER A 100 -18.00 1.72 1.16
CA SER A 100 -19.45 1.39 1.27
C SER A 100 -20.10 1.04 -0.07
N ASN A 101 -19.56 1.49 -1.19
CA ASN A 101 -20.00 1.13 -2.54
C ASN A 101 -19.40 -0.19 -3.07
N GLY A 102 -18.66 -0.92 -2.23
CA GLY A 102 -18.01 -2.16 -2.58
C GLY A 102 -16.64 -2.02 -3.27
N THR A 103 -16.21 -0.80 -3.63
CA THR A 103 -14.87 -0.58 -4.17
C THR A 103 -13.81 -0.94 -3.13
N ILE A 104 -12.78 -1.63 -3.58
CA ILE A 104 -11.58 -1.94 -2.79
C ILE A 104 -10.50 -0.94 -3.17
N GLU A 105 -9.84 -0.34 -2.19
CA GLU A 105 -8.66 0.49 -2.37
C GLU A 105 -7.49 -0.12 -1.62
N ILE A 106 -6.33 -0.09 -2.25
CA ILE A 106 -5.10 -0.70 -1.74
C ILE A 106 -4.01 0.37 -1.62
N GLU A 107 -3.32 0.34 -0.50
CA GLU A 107 -2.03 0.99 -0.30
C GLU A 107 -1.01 -0.06 0.12
N GLN A 108 0.18 -0.05 -0.50
CA GLN A 108 1.24 -0.97 -0.15
C GLN A 108 2.57 -0.26 -0.02
N VAL A 109 3.36 -0.70 0.92
CA VAL A 109 4.77 -0.36 1.05
C VAL A 109 5.58 -1.62 1.28
N LEU A 110 6.60 -1.83 0.45
CA LEU A 110 7.46 -3.00 0.54
C LEU A 110 8.87 -2.70 0.01
N VAL A 111 9.79 -3.58 0.31
CA VAL A 111 11.16 -3.52 -0.18
C VAL A 111 11.48 -4.82 -0.90
N LEU A 112 12.07 -4.69 -2.08
CA LEU A 112 12.62 -5.82 -2.83
C LEU A 112 14.14 -5.82 -2.66
N LYS A 113 14.73 -7.01 -2.68
CA LYS A 113 16.18 -7.18 -2.81
C LYS A 113 16.42 -7.98 -4.09
N THR A 114 17.01 -7.34 -5.07
CA THR A 114 17.31 -7.93 -6.37
C THR A 114 18.44 -8.97 -6.25
N SER A 115 18.57 -9.88 -7.21
CA SER A 115 19.56 -10.95 -7.19
C SER A 115 21.02 -10.44 -7.17
N ASP A 116 21.26 -9.21 -7.61
CA ASP A 116 22.55 -8.51 -7.47
C ASP A 116 22.75 -7.83 -6.09
N GLY A 117 21.83 -8.07 -5.15
CA GLY A 117 21.90 -7.60 -3.76
C GLY A 117 21.45 -6.18 -3.52
N ARG A 118 20.89 -5.48 -4.52
CA ARG A 118 20.40 -4.10 -4.37
C ARG A 118 18.99 -4.07 -3.81
N TYR A 119 18.71 -3.06 -2.98
CA TYR A 119 17.35 -2.80 -2.50
C TYR A 119 16.59 -1.90 -3.46
N VAL A 120 15.30 -2.14 -3.57
CA VAL A 120 14.34 -1.32 -4.33
C VAL A 120 13.17 -1.01 -3.40
N TYR A 121 12.91 0.27 -3.17
CA TYR A 121 11.72 0.69 -2.44
C TYR A 121 10.51 0.70 -3.37
N VAL A 122 9.38 0.20 -2.87
CA VAL A 122 8.15 0.11 -3.64
C VAL A 122 7.00 0.67 -2.81
N ARG A 123 6.32 1.64 -3.38
CA ARG A 123 5.08 2.20 -2.85
C ARG A 123 3.99 2.09 -3.90
N ASN A 124 2.96 1.37 -3.58
CA ASN A 124 1.90 1.03 -4.52
C ASN A 124 0.57 1.62 -4.10
N ALA A 125 -0.25 1.85 -5.10
CA ALA A 125 -1.65 2.20 -4.92
C ALA A 125 -2.51 1.39 -5.87
N GLY A 126 -3.66 0.94 -5.41
CA GLY A 126 -4.51 0.08 -6.21
C GLY A 126 -6.00 0.30 -5.98
N THR A 127 -6.79 -0.23 -6.89
CA THR A 127 -8.24 -0.24 -6.77
C THR A 127 -8.84 -1.47 -7.45
N GLY A 128 -10.02 -1.85 -7.02
CA GLY A 128 -10.79 -2.95 -7.58
C GLY A 128 -12.27 -2.81 -7.30
N THR A 129 -13.08 -3.54 -8.05
CA THR A 129 -14.54 -3.63 -7.82
C THR A 129 -14.93 -4.92 -7.10
N ASP A 130 -14.02 -5.87 -7.07
CA ASP A 130 -14.15 -7.15 -6.35
C ASP A 130 -12.74 -7.71 -6.05
N ALA A 131 -12.69 -8.75 -5.22
CA ALA A 131 -11.43 -9.34 -4.76
C ALA A 131 -10.61 -10.01 -5.87
N ASN A 132 -11.23 -10.35 -7.02
CA ASN A 132 -10.57 -11.02 -8.13
C ASN A 132 -10.02 -10.03 -9.16
N ASP A 133 -10.44 -8.76 -9.13
CA ASP A 133 -9.96 -7.71 -10.04
C ASP A 133 -9.43 -6.51 -9.27
N VAL A 134 -8.47 -6.75 -8.39
CA VAL A 134 -7.71 -5.69 -7.71
C VAL A 134 -6.44 -5.43 -8.51
N ARG A 135 -6.33 -4.22 -9.06
CA ARG A 135 -5.20 -3.75 -9.86
C ARG A 135 -4.38 -2.76 -9.07
N VAL A 136 -3.09 -3.00 -9.02
CA VAL A 136 -2.16 -2.22 -8.22
C VAL A 136 -1.14 -1.57 -9.14
N VAL A 137 -1.09 -0.25 -9.13
CA VAL A 137 -0.04 0.51 -9.81
C VAL A 137 1.21 0.49 -8.94
N MET A 138 2.29 0.00 -9.53
CA MET A 138 3.58 -0.15 -8.86
C MET A 138 4.43 1.09 -9.09
N ASP A 139 4.88 1.69 -8.01
CA ASP A 139 5.82 2.82 -8.04
C ASP A 139 7.15 2.41 -7.40
N PHE A 140 8.17 2.26 -8.23
CA PHE A 140 9.48 1.78 -7.83
C PHE A 140 10.45 2.94 -7.63
N GLU A 141 11.27 2.83 -6.61
CA GLU A 141 12.49 3.62 -6.43
C GLU A 141 13.69 2.66 -6.38
N ALA A 142 14.27 2.38 -7.53
CA ALA A 142 15.49 1.61 -7.67
C ALA A 142 16.72 2.52 -7.64
N PRO A 143 17.92 2.03 -7.28
CA PRO A 143 19.14 2.81 -7.39
C PRO A 143 19.40 3.23 -8.84
N ASN A 144 19.68 4.51 -9.07
CA ASN A 144 19.85 5.07 -10.42
C ASN A 144 21.03 4.44 -11.19
N ALA A 145 22.02 3.93 -10.48
CA ALA A 145 23.21 3.31 -11.08
C ALA A 145 23.14 1.76 -11.11
N ALA A 146 22.02 1.15 -10.70
CA ALA A 146 21.89 -0.32 -10.68
C ALA A 146 21.36 -0.85 -12.02
N PRO A 147 21.57 -2.14 -12.34
CA PRO A 147 20.94 -2.79 -13.48
C PRO A 147 19.40 -2.69 -13.48
N SER A 148 18.80 -2.57 -12.29
CA SER A 148 17.35 -2.42 -12.08
C SER A 148 16.83 -0.98 -12.25
N ALA A 149 17.66 0.00 -12.61
CA ALA A 149 17.26 1.42 -12.74
C ALA A 149 16.11 1.67 -13.72
N TRP A 150 15.90 0.77 -14.70
CA TRP A 150 14.79 0.81 -15.64
C TRP A 150 13.41 0.80 -14.96
N LEU A 151 13.31 0.25 -13.74
CA LEU A 151 12.09 0.29 -12.91
C LEU A 151 11.64 1.71 -12.60
N ASN A 152 12.55 2.68 -12.60
CA ASN A 152 12.24 4.07 -12.28
C ASN A 152 11.42 4.80 -13.35
N SER A 153 11.35 4.30 -14.58
CA SER A 153 10.78 5.01 -15.74
C SER A 153 9.57 4.31 -16.38
N GLY A 154 9.31 3.04 -16.08
CA GLY A 154 8.18 2.29 -16.65
C GLY A 154 6.84 2.62 -16.00
N LYS A 155 5.76 2.15 -16.62
CA LYS A 155 4.41 2.10 -16.06
C LYS A 155 4.06 0.65 -15.75
N TYR A 156 3.87 0.33 -14.48
CA TYR A 156 3.68 -1.05 -14.05
C TYR A 156 2.36 -1.22 -13.33
N VAL A 157 1.64 -2.27 -13.69
CA VAL A 157 0.41 -2.67 -13.01
C VAL A 157 0.51 -4.12 -12.61
N ALA A 158 0.12 -4.42 -11.39
CA ALA A 158 0.06 -5.77 -10.88
C ALA A 158 -1.39 -6.22 -10.67
N ARG A 159 -1.63 -7.52 -10.87
CA ARG A 159 -2.81 -8.19 -10.32
C ARG A 159 -2.48 -8.72 -8.94
N ARG A 160 -3.18 -8.19 -7.94
CA ARG A 160 -3.06 -8.63 -6.55
C ARG A 160 -3.99 -9.82 -6.31
N ALA A 161 -3.48 -10.86 -5.66
CA ALA A 161 -4.28 -11.97 -5.18
C ALA A 161 -3.87 -12.36 -3.75
N VAL A 162 -4.86 -12.63 -2.91
CA VAL A 162 -4.68 -13.07 -1.52
C VAL A 162 -5.41 -14.39 -1.35
N ASN A 163 -4.69 -15.42 -0.93
CA ASN A 163 -5.25 -16.69 -0.57
C ASN A 163 -5.14 -16.91 0.94
N ALA A 164 -6.24 -16.70 1.65
CA ALA A 164 -6.28 -16.84 3.10
C ALA A 164 -6.08 -18.30 3.58
N ALA A 165 -6.49 -19.28 2.79
CA ALA A 165 -6.34 -20.69 3.14
C ALA A 165 -4.87 -21.14 3.13
N THR A 166 -4.11 -20.73 2.14
CA THR A 166 -2.65 -21.01 2.04
C THR A 166 -1.79 -19.92 2.70
N LYS A 167 -2.40 -18.84 3.16
CA LYS A 167 -1.73 -17.66 3.71
C LYS A 167 -0.67 -17.11 2.74
N THR A 168 -1.05 -17.02 1.46
CA THR A 168 -0.18 -16.59 0.37
C THR A 168 -0.71 -15.30 -0.24
N PHE A 169 0.18 -14.37 -0.43
CA PHE A 169 -0.04 -13.12 -1.15
C PHE A 169 0.80 -13.14 -2.43
N THR A 170 0.18 -12.85 -3.57
CA THR A 170 0.88 -12.84 -4.86
C THR A 170 0.57 -11.56 -5.63
N MET A 171 1.55 -11.08 -6.39
CA MET A 171 1.36 -10.06 -7.42
C MET A 171 2.11 -10.45 -8.70
N ARG A 172 1.38 -10.48 -9.81
CA ARG A 172 1.96 -10.59 -11.15
C ARG A 172 2.07 -9.20 -11.75
N VAL A 173 3.29 -8.75 -12.01
CA VAL A 173 3.60 -7.37 -12.40
C VAL A 173 3.85 -7.30 -13.90
N TYR A 174 3.16 -6.38 -14.57
CA TYR A 174 3.24 -6.17 -16.01
C TYR A 174 3.66 -4.75 -16.33
N ASP A 175 4.47 -4.60 -17.35
CA ASP A 175 4.78 -3.32 -17.97
C ASP A 175 3.67 -2.96 -18.94
N VAL A 176 2.94 -1.89 -18.63
CA VAL A 176 1.83 -1.38 -19.43
C VAL A 176 2.16 -0.06 -20.12
N SER A 177 3.44 0.28 -20.23
CA SER A 177 3.88 1.57 -20.81
C SER A 177 3.40 1.79 -22.24
N SER A 178 3.19 0.72 -23.00
CA SER A 178 2.69 0.75 -24.38
C SER A 178 1.18 0.53 -24.53
N VAL A 179 0.47 0.32 -23.41
CA VAL A 179 -0.97 0.03 -23.45
C VAL A 179 -1.76 1.32 -23.60
N SER A 180 -2.58 1.42 -24.65
CA SER A 180 -3.54 2.50 -24.82
C SER A 180 -4.85 2.19 -24.10
N LEU A 181 -5.40 3.17 -23.40
CA LEU A 181 -6.68 3.04 -22.71
C LEU A 181 -7.82 3.36 -23.68
N PRO A 182 -8.88 2.51 -23.77
CA PRO A 182 -10.08 2.84 -24.52
C PRO A 182 -10.79 4.04 -23.91
N ALA A 183 -11.20 5.00 -24.71
CA ALA A 183 -11.99 6.13 -24.27
C ALA A 183 -13.33 5.66 -23.66
N GLY A 184 -13.73 6.25 -22.53
CA GLY A 184 -15.02 5.98 -21.88
C GLY A 184 -15.14 4.62 -21.19
N SER A 185 -14.06 3.86 -21.04
CA SER A 185 -14.08 2.55 -20.35
C SER A 185 -13.98 2.63 -18.83
N ALA A 186 -14.06 3.81 -18.26
CA ALA A 186 -14.10 4.05 -16.82
C ALA A 186 -15.32 3.40 -16.18
N ASN A 187 -15.15 2.76 -15.03
CA ASN A 187 -16.19 1.92 -14.47
C ASN A 187 -16.20 1.83 -12.94
N VAL A 188 -15.43 2.64 -12.23
CA VAL A 188 -15.43 2.67 -10.77
C VAL A 188 -16.17 3.90 -10.30
N THR A 189 -17.28 3.68 -9.60
CA THR A 189 -17.98 4.77 -8.90
C THR A 189 -17.26 5.08 -7.59
N ARG A 190 -16.93 6.34 -7.39
CA ARG A 190 -16.22 6.78 -6.20
C ARG A 190 -17.16 7.38 -5.19
N ILE A 191 -16.86 7.17 -3.93
CA ILE A 191 -17.49 7.91 -2.84
C ILE A 191 -16.58 9.05 -2.42
N GLY A 192 -17.20 10.14 -2.01
CA GLY A 192 -16.46 11.29 -1.48
C GLY A 192 -15.78 10.99 -0.14
N LYS A 193 -14.97 11.94 0.31
CA LYS A 193 -14.36 11.92 1.64
C LYS A 193 -15.44 11.79 2.72
N PRO A 194 -15.28 10.86 3.70
CA PRO A 194 -16.24 10.71 4.78
C PRO A 194 -16.44 12.02 5.56
N ALA A 195 -17.68 12.30 5.92
CA ALA A 195 -18.01 13.49 6.71
C ALA A 195 -17.25 13.50 8.04
N GLY A 196 -16.64 14.63 8.36
CA GLY A 196 -15.84 14.79 9.58
C GLY A 196 -14.44 14.18 9.55
N ALA A 197 -14.03 13.54 8.46
CA ALA A 197 -12.65 13.11 8.29
C ALA A 197 -11.77 14.30 7.85
N ALA A 198 -10.68 14.54 8.59
CA ALA A 198 -9.76 15.62 8.26
C ALA A 198 -8.97 15.33 6.97
N ASN A 199 -8.56 14.08 6.79
CA ASN A 199 -7.78 13.59 5.65
C ASN A 199 -8.31 12.25 5.17
N GLN A 200 -7.97 11.88 3.94
CA GLN A 200 -8.10 10.51 3.49
C GLN A 200 -7.02 9.62 4.18
N PRO A 201 -7.21 8.29 4.28
CA PRO A 201 -6.26 7.43 4.98
C PRO A 201 -4.83 7.50 4.45
N TRP A 202 -4.68 7.83 3.17
CA TRP A 202 -3.40 7.92 2.46
C TRP A 202 -2.86 9.35 2.31
N ASP A 203 -3.61 10.36 2.74
CA ASP A 203 -3.15 11.75 2.71
C ASP A 203 -2.29 12.03 3.95
N TYR A 204 -1.22 12.77 3.74
CA TYR A 204 -0.40 13.24 4.86
C TYR A 204 -0.98 14.53 5.43
N ARG A 205 -1.20 14.54 6.74
CA ARG A 205 -1.56 15.76 7.43
C ARG A 205 -0.35 16.71 7.51
N LYS A 206 -0.58 17.96 7.24
CA LYS A 206 0.37 19.03 7.53
C LYS A 206 -0.13 19.78 8.76
N ALA A 207 0.77 19.98 9.74
CA ALA A 207 0.44 20.80 10.89
C ALA A 207 0.38 22.27 10.48
N ALA A 208 -0.59 23.01 11.03
CA ALA A 208 -0.58 24.46 10.92
C ALA A 208 0.60 25.05 11.73
N ALA A 209 1.11 26.19 11.29
CA ALA A 209 2.23 26.86 11.97
C ALA A 209 1.86 27.29 13.41
N THR A 210 0.57 27.49 13.68
CA THR A 210 0.03 27.85 14.99
C THR A 210 -0.13 26.68 15.95
N GLU A 211 -0.10 25.45 15.45
CA GLU A 211 -0.27 24.27 16.30
C GLU A 211 0.84 24.14 17.34
N LYS A 212 0.43 23.96 18.57
CA LYS A 212 1.31 23.79 19.74
C LYS A 212 1.21 22.37 20.27
N GLN A 213 2.31 21.93 20.86
CA GLN A 213 2.37 20.67 21.58
C GLN A 213 1.49 20.73 22.83
N GLY A 214 0.57 19.78 22.93
CA GLY A 214 -0.31 19.59 24.07
C GLY A 214 0.16 18.48 25.01
N GLU A 215 -0.79 17.76 25.61
CA GLU A 215 -0.49 16.69 26.54
C GLU A 215 0.11 15.47 25.87
N VAL A 216 0.87 14.68 26.64
CA VAL A 216 1.41 13.40 26.19
C VAL A 216 0.29 12.41 25.94
N LEU A 217 0.24 11.89 24.73
CA LEU A 217 -0.65 10.81 24.33
C LEU A 217 -0.05 9.44 24.69
N ILE A 218 1.13 9.18 24.16
CA ILE A 218 1.89 7.93 24.37
C ILE A 218 3.38 8.18 24.32
N THR A 219 4.13 7.25 24.86
CA THR A 219 5.54 7.04 24.58
C THR A 219 5.71 5.65 24.01
N GLU A 220 6.43 5.54 22.91
CA GLU A 220 6.80 4.25 22.31
C GLU A 220 8.30 4.05 22.32
N THR A 221 8.71 2.78 22.41
CA THR A 221 10.07 2.34 22.11
C THR A 221 9.98 1.36 20.95
N VAL A 222 10.49 1.76 19.80
CA VAL A 222 10.40 0.98 18.55
C VAL A 222 11.70 0.23 18.35
N THR A 223 11.61 -1.10 18.18
CA THR A 223 12.77 -1.94 17.83
C THR A 223 12.93 -1.99 16.31
N LEU A 224 14.18 -1.89 15.87
CA LEU A 224 14.53 -1.75 14.45
C LEU A 224 15.52 -2.84 14.04
N SER A 225 15.52 -3.20 12.76
CA SER A 225 16.57 -3.98 12.15
C SER A 225 17.57 -3.09 11.38
N PRO A 226 18.71 -3.65 10.92
CA PRO A 226 19.65 -2.89 10.10
C PRO A 226 18.98 -2.25 8.88
N SER A 227 19.45 -1.07 8.51
CA SER A 227 18.91 -0.33 7.38
C SER A 227 19.11 -1.03 6.04
N GLN A 228 18.13 -0.84 5.16
CA GLN A 228 18.10 -1.31 3.78
C GLN A 228 18.26 -0.10 2.86
N SER A 229 19.51 0.26 2.56
CA SER A 229 19.78 1.44 1.76
C SER A 229 19.55 1.18 0.27
N VAL A 230 18.65 1.94 -0.34
CA VAL A 230 18.49 2.01 -1.79
C VAL A 230 19.54 2.95 -2.38
N GLY A 231 19.91 4.01 -1.65
CA GLY A 231 20.80 5.07 -2.14
C GLY A 231 20.09 6.04 -3.07
N ALA A 232 20.83 6.61 -4.03
CA ALA A 232 20.29 7.60 -4.96
C ALA A 232 19.27 6.97 -5.91
N SER A 233 18.01 7.37 -5.78
CA SER A 233 16.86 6.94 -6.60
C SER A 233 16.30 8.10 -7.42
N LYS A 234 15.22 7.84 -8.18
CA LYS A 234 14.53 8.89 -8.96
C LYS A 234 13.96 10.05 -8.11
N ARG A 235 13.76 9.85 -6.79
CA ARG A 235 13.21 10.86 -5.88
C ARG A 235 14.18 11.28 -4.77
N GLY A 236 15.42 10.86 -4.83
CA GLY A 236 16.42 11.22 -3.85
C GLY A 236 17.13 10.03 -3.24
N ASN A 237 17.83 10.28 -2.15
CA ASN A 237 18.61 9.25 -1.45
C ASN A 237 17.70 8.51 -0.46
N ARG A 238 17.30 7.27 -0.81
CA ARG A 238 16.40 6.44 -0.01
C ARG A 238 17.15 5.54 0.96
N ASN A 239 16.64 5.52 2.19
CA ASN A 239 17.04 4.58 3.22
C ASN A 239 15.78 4.04 3.92
N ILE A 240 15.74 2.76 4.20
CA ILE A 240 14.61 2.12 4.87
C ILE A 240 15.11 1.46 6.14
N ILE A 241 14.45 1.71 7.27
CA ILE A 241 14.79 1.08 8.56
C ILE A 241 13.58 0.25 9.00
N PRO A 242 13.61 -1.09 8.80
CA PRO A 242 12.49 -1.95 9.14
C PRO A 242 12.17 -1.97 10.63
N ILE A 243 10.87 -1.97 10.95
CA ILE A 243 10.35 -2.06 12.31
C ILE A 243 10.12 -3.53 12.65
N THR A 244 10.71 -3.98 13.75
CA THR A 244 10.62 -5.37 14.21
C THR A 244 9.67 -5.56 15.40
N GLY A 245 9.22 -4.47 16.01
CA GLY A 245 8.30 -4.47 17.15
C GLY A 245 8.52 -3.29 18.07
N GLY A 246 8.09 -3.43 19.31
CA GLY A 246 8.30 -2.42 20.34
C GLY A 246 7.19 -2.36 21.38
N GLU A 247 7.28 -1.41 22.28
CA GLU A 247 6.36 -1.25 23.39
C GLU A 247 5.70 0.12 23.39
N LEU A 248 4.47 0.19 23.87
CA LEU A 248 3.69 1.41 24.05
C LEU A 248 3.38 1.61 25.52
N SER A 249 3.49 2.86 25.97
CA SER A 249 3.06 3.28 27.31
C SER A 249 2.28 4.60 27.24
N GLY A 250 1.50 4.89 28.25
CA GLY A 250 0.65 6.08 28.32
C GLY A 250 -0.83 5.76 28.15
N ARG A 251 -1.57 6.59 27.40
CA ARG A 251 -3.03 6.44 27.27
C ARG A 251 -3.45 5.21 26.44
N ILE A 252 -2.53 4.66 25.65
CA ILE A 252 -2.76 3.48 24.81
C ILE A 252 -1.68 2.46 25.15
N PRO A 253 -1.84 1.69 26.24
CA PRO A 253 -0.89 0.65 26.56
C PRO A 253 -1.01 -0.51 25.57
N GLY A 254 0.14 -1.03 25.10
CA GLY A 254 0.16 -2.07 24.08
C GLY A 254 1.56 -2.30 23.53
N LYS A 255 1.61 -2.67 22.26
CA LYS A 255 2.88 -2.96 21.57
C LYS A 255 2.88 -2.42 20.13
N VAL A 256 4.06 -2.12 19.63
CA VAL A 256 4.34 -1.98 18.20
C VAL A 256 4.42 -3.36 17.59
N LEU A 257 3.72 -3.60 16.50
CA LEU A 257 3.77 -4.89 15.80
C LEU A 257 4.98 -4.94 14.86
N PHE A 258 5.41 -6.16 14.55
CA PHE A 258 6.32 -6.41 13.45
C PHE A 258 5.69 -5.96 12.12
N GLY A 259 6.50 -5.31 11.27
CA GLY A 259 6.12 -4.88 9.93
C GLY A 259 6.09 -3.37 9.77
N GLY A 260 6.23 -2.95 8.53
CA GLY A 260 6.48 -1.56 8.18
C GLY A 260 7.91 -1.12 8.43
N ALA A 261 8.15 0.14 8.26
CA ALA A 261 9.47 0.73 8.37
C ALA A 261 9.40 2.25 8.51
N ASP A 262 10.53 2.84 8.82
CA ASP A 262 10.82 4.24 8.59
C ASP A 262 11.41 4.38 7.18
N TYR A 263 10.62 4.91 6.25
CA TYR A 263 10.98 5.13 4.85
C TYR A 263 11.56 6.54 4.68
N GLN A 264 12.86 6.65 4.73
CA GLN A 264 13.56 7.94 4.76
C GLN A 264 13.94 8.43 3.37
N ASN A 265 13.90 9.75 3.19
CA ASN A 265 14.58 10.46 2.10
C ASN A 265 15.65 11.35 2.69
N LEU A 266 16.91 11.07 2.36
CA LEU A 266 18.09 11.75 2.91
C LEU A 266 18.68 12.81 1.95
N SER A 267 17.95 13.23 0.91
CA SER A 267 18.36 14.24 -0.04
C SER A 267 18.10 15.66 0.44
N GLY A 268 18.67 16.04 1.55
CA GLY A 268 18.43 17.35 2.20
C GLY A 268 18.12 17.13 3.68
N PRO A 269 17.33 18.00 4.32
CA PRO A 269 16.83 17.71 5.65
C PRO A 269 16.08 16.36 5.60
N PRO A 270 16.43 15.40 6.47
CA PRO A 270 15.83 14.08 6.42
C PRO A 270 14.31 14.14 6.50
N ALA A 271 13.63 13.58 5.51
CA ALA A 271 12.20 13.39 5.51
C ALA A 271 11.89 11.94 5.89
N ILE A 272 11.02 11.77 6.87
CA ILE A 272 10.58 10.49 7.43
C ILE A 272 9.16 10.22 6.98
N ASP A 273 8.91 8.98 6.61
CA ASP A 273 7.57 8.43 6.32
C ASP A 273 7.47 7.08 7.03
N ALA A 274 7.25 7.12 8.34
CA ALA A 274 7.11 5.90 9.13
C ALA A 274 5.69 5.36 9.01
N ARG A 275 5.56 4.07 8.66
CA ARG A 275 4.30 3.35 8.53
C ARG A 275 4.39 2.04 9.23
N TYR A 276 3.55 1.84 10.22
CA TYR A 276 3.56 0.68 11.08
C TYR A 276 2.24 0.50 11.82
N LEU A 277 2.17 -0.49 12.67
CA LEU A 277 0.96 -0.89 13.36
C LEU A 277 1.20 -0.95 14.86
N TRP A 278 0.21 -0.49 15.62
CA TRP A 278 0.10 -0.79 17.04
C TRP A 278 -0.98 -1.84 17.30
N GLN A 279 -0.79 -2.60 18.36
CA GLN A 279 -1.85 -3.40 18.97
C GLN A 279 -2.00 -2.97 20.43
N ALA A 280 -3.14 -2.37 20.74
CA ALA A 280 -3.49 -2.02 22.11
C ALA A 280 -3.78 -3.28 22.94
N ASN A 281 -3.69 -3.19 24.28
CA ASN A 281 -3.92 -4.34 25.17
C ASN A 281 -5.33 -4.95 25.08
N ASN A 282 -6.33 -4.19 24.61
CA ASN A 282 -7.66 -4.70 24.33
C ASN A 282 -7.78 -5.45 22.98
N GLY A 283 -6.67 -5.57 22.23
CA GLY A 283 -6.59 -6.25 20.93
C GLY A 283 -6.82 -5.36 19.72
N ASP A 284 -7.23 -4.11 19.86
CA ASP A 284 -7.44 -3.20 18.75
C ASP A 284 -6.16 -2.97 17.96
N ILE A 285 -6.28 -3.02 16.64
CA ILE A 285 -5.20 -2.67 15.71
C ILE A 285 -5.36 -1.20 15.34
N ILE A 286 -4.26 -0.46 15.44
CA ILE A 286 -4.19 0.96 15.11
C ILE A 286 -3.12 1.14 14.03
N ILE A 287 -3.51 1.70 12.90
CA ILE A 287 -2.58 2.05 11.84
C ILE A 287 -1.93 3.39 12.18
N VAL A 288 -0.62 3.44 12.10
CA VAL A 288 0.18 4.62 12.39
C VAL A 288 0.92 5.07 11.13
N ARG A 289 0.76 6.34 10.78
CA ARG A 289 1.53 7.03 9.76
C ARG A 289 2.16 8.26 10.40
N ASN A 290 3.47 8.23 10.63
CA ASN A 290 4.18 9.32 11.29
C ASN A 290 5.19 9.94 10.31
N THR A 291 4.85 11.11 9.78
CA THR A 291 5.55 11.69 8.63
C THR A 291 5.99 13.12 8.88
N GLY A 292 7.09 13.52 8.27
CA GLY A 292 7.56 14.89 8.31
C GLY A 292 9.06 15.05 8.08
N SER A 293 9.49 16.30 8.12
CA SER A 293 10.91 16.68 8.14
C SER A 293 11.11 17.64 9.31
N GLY A 294 12.01 17.28 10.22
CA GLY A 294 12.21 17.97 11.51
C GLY A 294 11.13 17.60 12.54
N ARG A 295 9.92 18.14 12.40
CA ARG A 295 8.76 17.74 13.21
C ARG A 295 7.97 16.65 12.48
N LEU A 296 7.65 15.56 13.18
CA LEU A 296 6.79 14.50 12.64
C LEU A 296 5.34 14.71 13.07
N ILE A 297 4.44 14.40 12.16
CA ILE A 297 3.00 14.61 12.30
C ILE A 297 2.30 13.26 12.17
N PRO A 298 2.02 12.59 13.29
CA PRO A 298 1.34 11.31 13.25
C PRO A 298 -0.14 11.45 12.89
N THR A 299 -0.62 10.49 12.14
CA THR A 299 -2.04 10.24 11.91
C THR A 299 -2.34 8.79 12.22
N PHE A 300 -3.57 8.55 12.68
CA PHE A 300 -3.99 7.24 13.12
C PHE A 300 -5.28 6.83 12.43
N GLU A 301 -5.45 5.51 12.31
CA GLU A 301 -6.70 4.92 11.86
C GLU A 301 -7.01 3.70 12.73
N VAL A 302 -8.18 3.71 13.35
CA VAL A 302 -8.67 2.65 14.23
C VAL A 302 -10.18 2.49 14.03
N ARG A 303 -10.75 1.35 14.41
CA ARG A 303 -12.19 1.10 14.29
C ARG A 303 -13.03 2.14 15.08
N VAL A 304 -14.20 2.47 14.54
CA VAL A 304 -15.05 3.56 15.06
C VAL A 304 -15.67 3.28 16.43
N ASP A 305 -15.78 2.03 16.82
CA ASP A 305 -16.32 1.57 18.11
C ASP A 305 -15.22 1.21 19.13
N SER A 306 -13.96 1.53 18.82
CA SER A 306 -12.84 1.42 19.76
C SER A 306 -12.92 2.49 20.85
N PRO A 307 -12.48 2.19 22.10
CA PRO A 307 -12.24 3.24 23.09
C PRO A 307 -11.18 4.25 22.63
N TYR A 308 -10.39 3.92 21.64
CA TYR A 308 -9.36 4.77 21.01
C TYR A 308 -9.85 5.49 19.74
N ALA A 309 -11.15 5.47 19.44
CA ALA A 309 -11.72 6.08 18.22
C ALA A 309 -11.48 7.60 18.12
N TYR A 310 -11.16 8.26 19.23
CA TYR A 310 -10.77 9.68 19.25
C TYR A 310 -9.51 9.95 18.42
N LEU A 311 -8.64 8.94 18.23
CA LEU A 311 -7.45 9.03 17.39
C LEU A 311 -7.76 9.36 15.93
N ASN A 312 -8.91 8.93 15.43
CA ASN A 312 -9.33 9.18 14.04
C ASN A 312 -9.59 10.66 13.73
N LYS A 313 -9.79 11.49 14.75
CA LYS A 313 -10.21 12.90 14.62
C LYS A 313 -9.25 13.89 15.23
N GLY A 314 -8.39 13.43 16.12
CA GLY A 314 -7.44 14.28 16.83
C GLY A 314 -6.35 14.83 15.93
N LEU A 315 -5.73 15.90 16.38
CA LEU A 315 -4.50 16.44 15.82
C LEU A 315 -3.34 16.06 16.74
N TYR A 316 -2.26 15.60 16.16
CA TYR A 316 -1.13 15.07 16.92
C TYR A 316 0.20 15.54 16.36
N MET A 317 1.21 15.55 17.23
CA MET A 317 2.61 15.80 16.92
C MET A 317 3.47 14.73 17.57
N SER A 318 4.65 14.45 17.03
CA SER A 318 5.61 13.61 17.72
C SER A 318 6.92 14.34 18.02
N SER A 319 7.64 13.86 19.03
CA SER A 319 9.03 14.23 19.24
C SER A 319 9.89 13.77 18.05
N PRO A 320 11.06 14.35 17.83
CA PRO A 320 12.09 13.70 17.04
C PRO A 320 12.40 12.30 17.62
N PRO A 321 12.72 11.31 16.76
CA PRO A 321 13.22 10.02 17.23
C PRO A 321 14.50 10.18 18.05
N GLY A 322 14.59 9.48 19.17
CA GLY A 322 15.77 9.50 20.05
C GLY A 322 16.19 8.09 20.47
N MET A 323 17.48 7.83 20.57
CA MET A 323 17.98 6.54 21.05
C MET A 323 17.59 6.30 22.52
N ARG A 324 17.09 5.11 22.82
CA ARG A 324 16.75 4.62 24.15
C ARG A 324 17.24 3.19 24.32
N PRO A 325 17.39 2.69 25.56
CA PRO A 325 17.57 1.25 25.77
C PRO A 325 16.45 0.47 25.07
N GLY A 326 16.82 -0.51 24.25
CA GLY A 326 15.89 -1.35 23.51
C GLY A 326 15.42 -0.83 22.15
N GLY A 327 15.80 0.39 21.72
CA GLY A 327 15.43 0.88 20.39
C GLY A 327 15.40 2.40 20.25
N VAL A 328 14.47 2.88 19.45
CA VAL A 328 14.21 4.31 19.23
C VAL A 328 12.97 4.73 19.99
N GLY A 329 13.12 5.73 20.85
CA GLY A 329 12.01 6.31 21.61
C GLY A 329 11.37 7.46 20.86
N ILE A 330 10.04 7.48 20.85
CA ILE A 330 9.22 8.55 20.30
C ILE A 330 8.13 8.87 21.32
N THR A 331 7.91 10.15 21.57
CA THR A 331 6.77 10.61 22.36
C THR A 331 5.79 11.32 21.44
N MET A 332 4.53 10.92 21.49
CA MET A 332 3.46 11.56 20.75
C MET A 332 2.60 12.39 21.67
N TYR A 333 2.15 13.51 21.19
CA TYR A 333 1.42 14.53 21.91
C TYR A 333 0.13 14.86 21.19
N GLU A 334 -0.88 15.29 21.91
CA GLU A 334 -1.98 16.04 21.34
C GLU A 334 -1.45 17.34 20.75
N SER A 335 -2.09 17.81 19.71
CA SER A 335 -1.78 19.11 19.09
C SER A 335 -2.96 20.04 19.28
N ASN A 336 -2.67 21.22 19.78
CA ASN A 336 -3.64 22.30 19.99
C ASN A 336 -3.45 23.35 18.90
N PRO A 337 -4.54 23.80 18.19
CA PRO A 337 -4.48 24.83 17.16
C PRO A 337 -3.97 26.16 17.67
#